data_e43006b384473edfa8d39152fbe9da51
#
_entry.id   e43006b384473edfa8d39152fbe9da51
#
_cell.length_a   1.000
_cell.length_b   1.000
_cell.length_c   1.000
_cell.angle_alpha   90.00
_cell.angle_beta   90.00
_cell.angle_gamma   90.00
#
_symmetry.space_group_name_H-M   'P 1'
#
loop_
_entity.id
_entity.type
_entity.pdbx_description
1 polymer ?
#
loop_
_entity_poly.entity_id
_entity_poly.type
_entity_poly.pdbx_seq_one_letter_code
_entity_poly.pdbx_strand_id
1 'polypeptide(L)'
;LKTLGIEISSSHHNISKVEAFMFMVNEDFRLPLEKFQKVMIAVTELVINCIVHGNKEQEHKKVAVAVEYDDKQMIIKIADEGNGFDIDRLADPTLPENLEKVSGRGIFIAKSMVDGFTYDQNEKGSVFTILVNK
;
A
#
# COMPACT_ATOMS: atom_id res chain seq x y z
N LEU A 1 11.05 16.06 -10.22
CA LEU A 1 10.58 15.11 -9.24
C LEU A 1 9.56 15.76 -8.33
N LYS A 2 8.37 15.19 -8.26
CA LYS A 2 7.28 15.69 -7.41
C LYS A 2 7.07 14.75 -6.24
N THR A 3 6.79 15.31 -5.07
CA THR A 3 6.59 14.56 -3.84
C THR A 3 5.30 15.04 -3.16
N LEU A 4 4.39 14.12 -2.87
CA LEU A 4 3.12 14.38 -2.20
C LEU A 4 2.87 13.30 -1.16
N GLY A 5 2.05 13.60 -0.16
CA GLY A 5 1.72 12.60 0.85
C GLY A 5 0.48 12.95 1.64
N ILE A 6 -0.12 11.93 2.25
CA ILE A 6 -1.21 12.07 3.20
C ILE A 6 -1.01 11.11 4.37
N GLU A 7 -1.68 11.41 5.48
CA GLU A 7 -1.80 10.51 6.62
C GLU A 7 -3.27 10.30 6.93
N ILE A 8 -3.63 9.06 7.28
CA ILE A 8 -4.98 8.72 7.72
C ILE A 8 -4.90 7.96 9.04
N SER A 9 -5.97 8.03 9.85
CA SER A 9 -6.08 7.17 11.01
C SER A 9 -6.41 5.74 10.57
N SER A 10 -6.12 4.75 11.42
CA SER A 10 -6.25 3.32 11.09
C SER A 10 -7.69 2.85 11.16
N SER A 11 -8.52 3.36 10.26
CA SER A 11 -9.92 2.99 10.13
C SER A 11 -10.25 2.77 8.66
N HIS A 12 -11.03 1.71 8.39
CA HIS A 12 -11.39 1.33 7.02
C HIS A 12 -12.07 2.45 6.23
N HIS A 13 -12.89 3.29 6.88
CA HIS A 13 -13.58 4.36 6.15
C HIS A 13 -12.64 5.43 5.63
N ASN A 14 -11.39 5.47 6.10
CA ASN A 14 -10.39 6.42 5.60
C ASN A 14 -9.72 5.96 4.30
N ILE A 15 -9.99 4.74 3.85
CA ILE A 15 -9.46 4.24 2.57
C ILE A 15 -9.92 5.12 1.43
N SER A 16 -11.14 5.67 1.50
CA SER A 16 -11.66 6.59 0.48
C SER A 16 -10.79 7.84 0.32
N LYS A 17 -10.14 8.29 1.39
CA LYS A 17 -9.22 9.42 1.33
C LYS A 17 -7.95 9.09 0.55
N VAL A 18 -7.46 7.85 0.69
CA VAL A 18 -6.31 7.37 -0.07
C VAL A 18 -6.68 7.26 -1.55
N GLU A 19 -7.86 6.75 -1.85
CA GLU A 19 -8.34 6.65 -3.22
C GLU A 19 -8.41 8.03 -3.88
N ALA A 20 -9.02 9.00 -3.20
CA ALA A 20 -9.11 10.37 -3.71
C ALA A 20 -7.71 10.97 -3.93
N PHE A 21 -6.79 10.73 -3.01
CA PHE A 21 -5.40 11.18 -3.13
C PHE A 21 -4.73 10.59 -4.38
N MET A 22 -4.89 9.29 -4.61
CA MET A 22 -4.28 8.62 -5.78
C MET A 22 -4.91 9.09 -7.09
N PHE A 23 -6.22 9.35 -7.11
CA PHE A 23 -6.86 9.94 -8.29
C PHE A 23 -6.26 11.32 -8.61
N MET A 24 -6.06 12.15 -7.59
CA MET A 24 -5.44 13.47 -7.76
C MET A 24 -4.02 13.35 -8.32
N VAL A 25 -3.21 12.44 -7.77
CA VAL A 25 -1.86 12.20 -8.25
C VAL A 25 -1.87 11.77 -9.71
N ASN A 26 -2.80 10.88 -10.08
CA ASN A 26 -2.87 10.36 -11.44
C ASN A 26 -3.37 11.38 -12.47
N GLU A 27 -4.04 12.42 -12.06
CA GLU A 27 -4.38 13.52 -12.97
C GLU A 27 -3.12 14.14 -13.56
N ASP A 28 -2.03 14.14 -12.82
CA ASP A 28 -0.75 14.68 -13.26
C ASP A 28 0.14 13.58 -13.87
N PHE A 29 0.24 12.43 -13.23
CA PHE A 29 1.10 11.33 -13.70
C PHE A 29 0.56 10.64 -14.95
N ARG A 30 -0.76 10.50 -15.07
CA ARG A 30 -1.46 10.01 -16.27
C ARG A 30 -1.14 8.58 -16.70
N LEU A 31 -1.24 7.65 -15.77
CA LEU A 31 -1.23 6.24 -16.14
C LEU A 31 -2.45 5.91 -17.01
N PRO A 32 -2.31 5.01 -17.99
CA PRO A 32 -3.47 4.45 -18.68
C PRO A 32 -4.44 3.82 -17.67
N LEU A 33 -5.73 3.87 -17.96
CA LEU A 33 -6.77 3.41 -17.02
C LEU A 33 -6.52 2.01 -16.48
N GLU A 34 -6.20 1.07 -17.34
CA GLU A 34 -5.96 -0.32 -16.93
C GLU A 34 -4.82 -0.43 -15.92
N LYS A 35 -3.73 0.27 -16.17
CA LYS A 35 -2.58 0.26 -15.28
C LYS A 35 -2.89 0.98 -13.97
N PHE A 36 -3.62 2.08 -14.02
CA PHE A 36 -4.04 2.81 -12.84
C PHE A 36 -4.93 1.95 -11.94
N GLN A 37 -5.85 1.18 -12.53
CA GLN A 37 -6.71 0.27 -11.77
C GLN A 37 -5.89 -0.77 -11.01
N LYS A 38 -4.85 -1.32 -11.63
CA LYS A 38 -3.96 -2.28 -10.96
C LYS A 38 -3.22 -1.62 -9.79
N VAL A 39 -2.71 -0.41 -10.00
CA VAL A 39 -2.03 0.34 -8.93
C VAL A 39 -2.98 0.63 -7.78
N MET A 40 -4.24 0.99 -8.08
CA MET A 40 -5.25 1.25 -7.05
C MET A 40 -5.56 0.00 -6.23
N ILE A 41 -5.66 -1.16 -6.88
CA ILE A 41 -5.84 -2.43 -6.16
C ILE A 41 -4.65 -2.66 -5.21
N ALA A 42 -3.43 -2.49 -5.71
CA ALA A 42 -2.23 -2.68 -4.91
C ALA A 42 -2.20 -1.74 -3.70
N VAL A 43 -2.41 -0.45 -3.92
CA VAL A 43 -2.38 0.57 -2.85
C VAL A 43 -3.45 0.27 -1.81
N THR A 44 -4.68 -0.01 -2.25
CA THR A 44 -5.79 -0.30 -1.34
C THR A 44 -5.50 -1.52 -0.47
N GLU A 45 -5.00 -2.60 -1.07
CA GLU A 45 -4.68 -3.81 -0.33
C GLU A 45 -3.57 -3.58 0.71
N LEU A 46 -2.55 -2.82 0.35
CA LEU A 46 -1.46 -2.52 1.28
C LEU A 46 -1.89 -1.58 2.39
N VAL A 47 -2.75 -0.61 2.11
CA VAL A 47 -3.33 0.25 3.14
C VAL A 47 -4.17 -0.56 4.12
N ILE A 48 -4.99 -1.48 3.63
CA ILE A 48 -5.76 -2.39 4.48
C ILE A 48 -4.83 -3.21 5.38
N ASN A 49 -3.75 -3.74 4.84
CA ASN A 49 -2.77 -4.48 5.64
C ASN A 49 -2.13 -3.61 6.73
N CYS A 50 -1.82 -2.36 6.42
CA CYS A 50 -1.30 -1.43 7.42
C CYS A 50 -2.32 -1.16 8.53
N ILE A 51 -3.58 -0.95 8.17
CA ILE A 51 -4.66 -0.70 9.15
C ILE A 51 -4.88 -1.93 10.05
N VAL A 52 -5.05 -3.10 9.44
CA VAL A 52 -5.48 -4.32 10.16
C VAL A 52 -4.31 -5.00 10.85
N HIS A 53 -3.24 -5.28 10.13
CA HIS A 53 -2.12 -6.08 10.65
C HIS A 53 -1.01 -5.24 11.25
N GLY A 54 -0.70 -4.11 10.66
CA GLY A 54 0.33 -3.21 11.18
C GLY A 54 -0.13 -2.48 12.43
N ASN A 55 -1.14 -1.67 12.30
CA ASN A 55 -1.65 -0.81 13.38
C ASN A 55 -2.78 -1.47 14.21
N LYS A 56 -3.22 -2.64 13.84
CA LYS A 56 -4.26 -3.42 14.56
C LYS A 56 -5.55 -2.62 14.78
N GLU A 57 -5.91 -1.82 13.79
CA GLU A 57 -7.12 -0.97 13.80
C GLU A 57 -7.14 0.07 14.93
N GLN A 58 -5.98 0.40 15.49
CA GLN A 58 -5.89 1.42 16.53
C GLN A 58 -5.90 2.80 15.90
N GLU A 59 -6.99 3.55 16.08
CA GLU A 59 -7.22 4.83 15.41
C GLU A 59 -6.18 5.90 15.71
N HIS A 60 -5.52 5.84 16.87
CA HIS A 60 -4.45 6.79 17.20
C HIS A 60 -3.16 6.53 16.41
N LYS A 61 -3.02 5.37 15.79
CA LYS A 61 -1.90 5.06 14.92
C LYS A 61 -2.23 5.44 13.48
N LYS A 62 -1.26 6.02 12.79
CA LYS A 62 -1.45 6.56 11.45
C LYS A 62 -0.91 5.63 10.38
N VAL A 63 -1.54 5.69 9.21
CA VAL A 63 -1.01 5.12 7.97
C VAL A 63 -0.64 6.29 7.09
N ALA A 64 0.61 6.33 6.64
CA ALA A 64 1.10 7.38 5.77
C ALA A 64 1.24 6.83 4.34
N VAL A 65 0.77 7.59 3.36
CA VAL A 65 0.97 7.27 1.95
C VAL A 65 1.73 8.43 1.32
N ALA A 66 2.91 8.16 0.82
CA ALA A 66 3.76 9.16 0.18
C ALA A 66 4.07 8.71 -1.25
N VAL A 67 4.01 9.64 -2.20
CA VAL A 67 4.35 9.37 -3.59
C VAL A 67 5.45 10.32 -4.03
N GLU A 68 6.34 9.78 -4.87
CA GLU A 68 7.42 10.52 -5.46
C GLU A 68 7.47 10.11 -6.93
N TYR A 69 7.35 11.05 -7.85
CA TYR A 69 7.24 10.70 -9.26
C TYR A 69 7.84 11.73 -10.20
N ASP A 70 8.22 11.25 -11.38
CA ASP A 70 8.66 12.06 -12.50
C ASP A 70 7.84 11.68 -13.75
N ASP A 71 8.34 11.95 -14.95
CA ASP A 71 7.61 11.65 -16.18
C ASP A 71 7.56 10.17 -16.52
N LYS A 72 8.39 9.35 -15.87
CA LYS A 72 8.60 7.95 -16.26
C LYS A 72 8.18 6.95 -15.21
N GLN A 73 8.29 7.29 -13.94
CA GLN A 73 8.04 6.33 -12.85
C GLN A 73 7.51 7.01 -11.60
N MET A 74 6.86 6.21 -10.78
CA MET A 74 6.35 6.64 -9.47
C MET A 74 6.79 5.63 -8.42
N ILE A 75 7.21 6.14 -7.27
CA ILE A 75 7.48 5.33 -6.09
C ILE A 75 6.41 5.69 -5.06
N ILE A 76 5.72 4.68 -4.56
CA ILE A 76 4.68 4.85 -3.53
C ILE A 76 5.14 4.14 -2.26
N LYS A 77 5.17 4.86 -1.15
CA LYS A 77 5.50 4.30 0.16
C LYS A 77 4.27 4.34 1.05
N ILE A 78 3.94 3.19 1.62
CA ILE A 78 2.80 3.04 2.53
C ILE A 78 3.35 2.54 3.86
N ALA A 79 3.23 3.36 4.89
CA ALA A 79 3.88 3.12 6.18
C ALA A 79 2.87 3.05 7.32
N ASP A 80 3.09 2.12 8.25
CA ASP A 80 2.34 2.03 9.49
C ASP A 80 3.26 2.21 10.70
N GLU A 81 2.66 2.26 11.90
CA GLU A 81 3.38 2.40 13.16
C GLU A 81 3.38 1.10 13.97
N GLY A 82 3.11 -0.02 13.30
CA GLY A 82 3.04 -1.33 13.95
C GLY A 82 4.40 -2.00 14.13
N ASN A 83 4.37 -3.20 14.69
CA ASN A 83 5.58 -3.98 14.96
C ASN A 83 6.04 -4.82 13.78
N GLY A 84 5.32 -4.77 12.66
CA GLY A 84 5.63 -5.58 11.51
C GLY A 84 4.98 -6.98 11.58
N PHE A 85 5.20 -7.76 10.53
CA PHE A 85 4.69 -9.12 10.41
C PHE A 85 5.55 -9.87 9.39
N ASP A 86 5.42 -11.20 9.37
CA ASP A 86 6.13 -12.01 8.38
C ASP A 86 5.40 -11.92 7.04
N ILE A 87 5.90 -11.05 6.18
CA ILE A 87 5.27 -10.77 4.88
C ILE A 87 5.30 -11.97 3.95
N ASP A 88 6.36 -12.78 4.02
CA ASP A 88 6.47 -13.94 3.12
C ASP A 88 5.36 -14.95 3.40
N ARG A 89 5.04 -15.17 4.67
CA ARG A 89 3.93 -16.03 5.04
C ARG A 89 2.58 -15.44 4.66
N LEU A 90 2.39 -14.14 4.91
CA LEU A 90 1.13 -13.46 4.58
C LEU A 90 0.93 -13.34 3.07
N ALA A 91 2.00 -13.21 2.31
CA ALA A 91 1.93 -13.03 0.86
C ALA A 91 1.72 -14.36 0.09
N ASP A 92 1.93 -15.51 0.73
CA ASP A 92 1.80 -16.81 0.07
C ASP A 92 0.39 -17.39 0.34
N PRO A 93 -0.52 -17.34 -0.66
CA PRO A 93 -1.89 -17.83 -0.46
C PRO A 93 -1.98 -19.36 -0.40
N THR A 94 -0.88 -20.08 -0.69
CA THR A 94 -0.88 -21.55 -0.64
C THR A 94 -0.61 -22.08 0.75
N LEU A 95 -0.11 -21.25 1.68
CA LEU A 95 0.08 -21.68 3.07
C LEU A 95 -1.27 -21.89 3.76
N PRO A 96 -1.44 -22.98 4.55
CA PRO A 96 -2.71 -23.26 5.20
C PRO A 96 -3.26 -22.09 6.02
N GLU A 97 -2.41 -21.35 6.73
CA GLU A 97 -2.83 -20.20 7.52
C GLU A 97 -3.32 -19.03 6.70
N ASN A 98 -3.03 -19.00 5.39
CA ASN A 98 -3.41 -17.90 4.49
C ASN A 98 -4.64 -18.22 3.64
N LEU A 99 -5.09 -19.46 3.59
CA LEU A 99 -6.23 -19.84 2.74
C LEU A 99 -7.51 -19.08 3.10
N GLU A 100 -7.67 -18.71 4.36
CA GLU A 100 -8.84 -17.97 4.85
C GLU A 100 -8.53 -16.51 5.16
N LYS A 101 -7.28 -16.07 4.97
CA LYS A 101 -6.86 -14.70 5.28
C LYS A 101 -6.88 -13.84 4.04
N VAL A 102 -7.85 -12.94 3.93
CA VAL A 102 -7.98 -12.00 2.82
C VAL A 102 -6.73 -11.13 2.70
N SER A 103 -6.19 -10.64 3.82
CA SER A 103 -5.03 -9.75 3.80
C SER A 103 -3.76 -10.42 3.28
N GLY A 104 -3.56 -11.72 3.53
CA GLY A 104 -2.45 -12.45 2.94
C GLY A 104 -2.55 -12.51 1.42
N ARG A 105 -3.76 -12.75 0.93
CA ARG A 105 -4.04 -12.72 -0.52
C ARG A 105 -3.85 -11.32 -1.07
N GLY A 106 -4.25 -10.30 -0.31
CA GLY A 106 -4.10 -8.91 -0.72
C GLY A 106 -2.66 -8.52 -1.00
N ILE A 107 -1.72 -8.92 -0.13
CA ILE A 107 -0.30 -8.64 -0.35
C ILE A 107 0.20 -9.36 -1.60
N PHE A 108 -0.19 -10.62 -1.79
CA PHE A 108 0.18 -11.39 -2.98
C PHE A 108 -0.33 -10.70 -4.25
N ILE A 109 -1.59 -10.29 -4.24
CA ILE A 109 -2.20 -9.57 -5.36
C ILE A 109 -1.44 -8.26 -5.62
N ALA A 110 -1.18 -7.48 -4.57
CA ALA A 110 -0.48 -6.20 -4.71
C ALA A 110 0.88 -6.37 -5.39
N LYS A 111 1.66 -7.37 -4.98
CA LYS A 111 2.96 -7.65 -5.60
C LYS A 111 2.84 -7.93 -7.09
N SER A 112 1.76 -8.60 -7.51
CA SER A 112 1.57 -8.96 -8.92
C SER A 112 1.08 -7.80 -9.79
N MET A 113 0.60 -6.72 -9.18
CA MET A 113 0.00 -5.57 -9.90
C MET A 113 0.96 -4.42 -10.17
N VAL A 114 2.18 -4.49 -9.65
CA VAL A 114 3.15 -3.39 -9.73
C VAL A 114 4.48 -3.87 -10.30
N ASP A 115 5.33 -2.92 -10.69
CA ASP A 115 6.60 -3.23 -11.34
C ASP A 115 7.71 -3.57 -10.34
N GLY A 116 7.61 -3.08 -9.12
CA GLY A 116 8.55 -3.41 -8.05
C GLY A 116 7.86 -3.33 -6.70
N PHE A 117 8.36 -4.11 -5.75
CA PHE A 117 7.75 -4.21 -4.43
C PHE A 117 8.82 -4.57 -3.40
N THR A 118 8.89 -3.81 -2.31
CA THR A 118 9.71 -4.14 -1.15
C THR A 118 8.94 -3.88 0.14
N TYR A 119 9.35 -4.56 1.19
CA TYR A 119 8.80 -4.39 2.52
C TYR A 119 9.96 -4.30 3.52
N ASP A 120 9.96 -3.25 4.32
CA ASP A 120 10.95 -3.03 5.37
C ASP A 120 10.27 -2.72 6.69
N GLN A 121 10.93 -3.05 7.80
CA GLN A 121 10.44 -2.67 9.11
C GLN A 121 11.60 -2.15 9.97
N ASN A 122 11.26 -1.23 10.87
CA ASN A 122 12.20 -0.61 11.80
C ASN A 122 11.48 -0.38 13.14
N GLU A 123 12.16 0.29 14.08
CA GLU A 123 11.60 0.56 15.40
C GLU A 123 10.34 1.42 15.39
N LYS A 124 10.14 2.22 14.33
CA LYS A 124 8.98 3.12 14.21
C LYS A 124 7.79 2.48 13.56
N GLY A 125 7.98 1.39 12.83
CA GLY A 125 6.91 0.71 12.12
C GLY A 125 7.40 0.00 10.88
N SER A 126 6.50 -0.18 9.93
CA SER A 126 6.75 -0.90 8.69
C SER A 126 6.47 -0.02 7.48
N VAL A 127 7.15 -0.30 6.35
CA VAL A 127 6.90 0.41 5.11
C VAL A 127 6.90 -0.54 3.92
N PHE A 128 5.83 -0.45 3.12
CA PHE A 128 5.76 -1.06 1.79
C PHE A 128 6.22 -0.01 0.78
N THR A 129 7.08 -0.40 -0.14
CA THR A 129 7.50 0.48 -1.23
C THR A 129 7.13 -0.18 -2.55
N ILE A 130 6.37 0.51 -3.38
CA ILE A 130 5.99 0.04 -4.71
C ILE A 130 6.58 0.95 -5.78
N LEU A 131 7.06 0.31 -6.86
CA LEU A 131 7.54 1.00 -8.04
C LEU A 131 6.53 0.80 -9.17
N VAL A 132 6.15 1.88 -9.82
CA VAL A 132 5.25 1.89 -10.97
C VAL A 132 5.95 2.57 -12.13
N ASN A 133 6.16 1.84 -13.22
CA ASN A 133 6.70 2.40 -14.46
C ASN A 133 5.53 2.83 -15.35
N LYS A 134 5.72 3.98 -15.99
CA LYS A 134 4.69 4.52 -16.89
C LYS A 134 4.68 3.82 -18.23
#